data_6f0ae98acf5a8f090069ab1f9cf0feec
#
_entry.id   6f0ae98acf5a8f090069ab1f9cf0feec
#
_cell.length_a   1.000
_cell.length_b   1.000
_cell.length_c   1.000
_cell.angle_alpha   90.00
_cell.angle_beta   90.00
_cell.angle_gamma   90.00
#
_symmetry.space_group_name_H-M   'P 1'
#
loop_
_entity.id
_entity.type
_entity.pdbx_description
1 polymer ?
#
loop_
_entity_poly.entity_id
_entity_poly.type
_entity_poly.pdbx_seq_one_letter_code
_entity_poly.pdbx_strand_id
1 'polypeptide(L)'
;MPNLDVNDTTYYYEDEGTGPALLFLHGWGTSGRTWGAQQAEFTRDHRVVTVDWRGCGRSARPVRGNTTAGVASDLVALIGALRLDRPVVVGSSIGASFATELGVRRPELIGGVVSVDGPAYWPSTGMPIAELMDDLRRDRAGTVASWVPGWYAPGTSPALVDWTARQILDSGVHIDQHFAEALSYDPRPVLPGLRVPIHYIHGELDTEIPLEVPRTCAARTPGAEVDVIAGSGHMPHQERPEAFNAALRTALARMAPAARATA
;
A
#
# COMPACT_ATOMS: atom_id res chain seq x y z
N MET A 1 -9.77 -22.50 1.05
CA MET A 1 -9.02 -21.39 0.44
C MET A 1 -9.29 -20.16 1.30
N PRO A 2 -8.30 -19.33 1.56
CA PRO A 2 -8.43 -18.22 2.52
C PRO A 2 -9.25 -17.07 1.92
N ASN A 3 -10.56 -17.21 1.96
CA ASN A 3 -11.51 -16.15 1.64
C ASN A 3 -12.24 -15.75 2.91
N LEU A 4 -12.47 -14.47 3.07
CA LEU A 4 -13.14 -13.87 4.21
C LEU A 4 -14.21 -12.90 3.72
N ASP A 5 -15.45 -13.11 4.15
CA ASP A 5 -16.51 -12.14 3.90
C ASP A 5 -16.38 -10.99 4.90
N VAL A 6 -16.22 -9.80 4.37
CA VAL A 6 -16.13 -8.54 5.13
C VAL A 6 -17.09 -7.53 4.53
N ASN A 7 -17.94 -6.95 5.36
CA ASN A 7 -18.99 -6.02 4.94
C ASN A 7 -19.84 -6.63 3.79
N ASP A 8 -19.78 -6.04 2.61
CA ASP A 8 -20.57 -6.41 1.41
C ASP A 8 -19.74 -7.15 0.34
N THR A 9 -18.52 -7.63 0.68
CA THR A 9 -17.61 -8.22 -0.30
C THR A 9 -16.77 -9.34 0.28
N THR A 10 -16.16 -10.17 -0.58
CA THR A 10 -15.27 -11.27 -0.19
C THR A 10 -13.84 -10.90 -0.49
N TYR A 11 -12.98 -10.94 0.50
CA TYR A 11 -11.54 -10.73 0.39
C TYR A 11 -10.80 -12.06 0.29
N TYR A 12 -9.84 -12.13 -0.62
CA TYR A 12 -8.80 -13.13 -0.60
C TYR A 12 -7.62 -12.62 0.24
N TYR A 13 -7.05 -13.49 1.06
CA TYR A 13 -5.86 -13.18 1.86
C TYR A 13 -4.94 -14.40 1.98
N GLU A 14 -3.69 -14.16 2.30
CA GLU A 14 -2.73 -15.18 2.76
C GLU A 14 -2.28 -14.78 4.16
N ASP A 15 -2.13 -15.76 5.05
CA ASP A 15 -1.84 -15.57 6.49
C ASP A 15 -0.82 -16.64 6.91
N GLU A 16 0.41 -16.23 7.12
CA GLU A 16 1.54 -17.12 7.36
C GLU A 16 2.45 -16.58 8.48
N GLY A 17 3.20 -17.50 9.10
CA GLY A 17 4.11 -17.16 10.19
C GLY A 17 3.40 -16.93 11.52
N THR A 18 4.19 -16.53 12.52
CA THR A 18 3.72 -16.25 13.90
C THR A 18 4.52 -15.09 14.49
N GLY A 19 3.96 -14.39 15.47
CA GLY A 19 4.61 -13.23 16.11
C GLY A 19 3.80 -11.94 15.92
N PRO A 20 4.44 -10.77 16.04
CA PRO A 20 3.79 -9.48 15.77
C PRO A 20 3.19 -9.44 14.36
N ALA A 21 1.99 -8.89 14.23
CA ALA A 21 1.27 -8.95 12.96
C ALA A 21 1.70 -7.83 12.00
N LEU A 22 1.90 -8.19 10.74
CA LEU A 22 2.08 -7.28 9.60
C LEU A 22 0.93 -7.49 8.62
N LEU A 23 0.28 -6.40 8.20
CA LEU A 23 -0.77 -6.41 7.19
C LEU A 23 -0.30 -5.64 5.96
N PHE A 24 -0.16 -6.34 4.83
CA PHE A 24 0.35 -5.77 3.59
C PHE A 24 -0.78 -5.44 2.60
N LEU A 25 -0.77 -4.21 2.11
CA LEU A 25 -1.72 -3.66 1.15
C LEU A 25 -1.00 -3.26 -0.13
N HIS A 26 -1.37 -3.89 -1.23
CA HIS A 26 -0.77 -3.62 -2.54
C HIS A 26 -1.29 -2.34 -3.20
N GLY A 27 -0.63 -1.91 -4.29
CA GLY A 27 -0.99 -0.76 -5.12
C GLY A 27 -2.19 -1.01 -6.04
N TRP A 28 -2.55 0.02 -6.81
CA TRP A 28 -3.68 -0.04 -7.73
C TRP A 28 -3.57 -1.20 -8.74
N GLY A 29 -4.62 -1.99 -8.83
CA GLY A 29 -4.78 -3.06 -9.82
C GLY A 29 -3.88 -4.28 -9.63
N THR A 30 -2.94 -4.28 -8.68
CA THR A 30 -2.06 -5.42 -8.42
C THR A 30 -2.72 -6.43 -7.47
N SER A 31 -1.96 -7.19 -6.71
CA SER A 31 -2.46 -8.15 -5.72
C SER A 31 -1.45 -8.35 -4.58
N GLY A 32 -1.82 -9.04 -3.52
CA GLY A 32 -0.94 -9.41 -2.42
C GLY A 32 0.33 -10.14 -2.84
N ARG A 33 0.34 -10.74 -4.03
CA ARG A 33 1.51 -11.42 -4.63
C ARG A 33 2.71 -10.49 -4.86
N THR A 34 2.50 -9.17 -4.94
CA THR A 34 3.61 -8.20 -5.06
C THR A 34 4.53 -8.20 -3.84
N TRP A 35 4.05 -8.70 -2.71
CA TRP A 35 4.76 -8.79 -1.44
C TRP A 35 5.50 -10.13 -1.21
N GLY A 36 5.65 -10.97 -2.24
CA GLY A 36 6.23 -12.30 -2.09
C GLY A 36 7.62 -12.33 -1.46
N ALA A 37 8.50 -11.37 -1.78
CA ALA A 37 9.82 -11.27 -1.17
C ALA A 37 9.74 -10.88 0.33
N GLN A 38 8.78 -10.04 0.70
CA GLN A 38 8.52 -9.62 2.07
C GLN A 38 7.87 -10.75 2.87
N GLN A 39 6.95 -11.48 2.28
CA GLN A 39 6.35 -12.66 2.90
C GLN A 39 7.41 -13.70 3.23
N ALA A 40 8.28 -14.04 2.28
CA ALA A 40 9.39 -14.99 2.49
C ALA A 40 10.37 -14.55 3.59
N GLU A 41 10.60 -13.25 3.75
CA GLU A 41 11.52 -12.70 4.75
C GLU A 41 10.89 -12.60 6.13
N PHE A 42 9.67 -12.03 6.24
CA PHE A 42 9.08 -11.64 7.51
C PHE A 42 8.28 -12.75 8.19
N THR A 43 7.87 -13.81 7.48
CA THR A 43 7.21 -14.99 8.11
C THR A 43 8.11 -15.75 9.07
N ARG A 44 9.40 -15.47 9.10
CA ARG A 44 10.37 -16.07 10.03
C ARG A 44 10.17 -15.63 11.48
N ASP A 45 9.64 -14.41 11.68
CA ASP A 45 9.54 -13.77 13.00
C ASP A 45 8.26 -12.92 13.18
N HIS A 46 7.41 -12.84 12.15
CA HIS A 46 6.14 -12.11 12.16
C HIS A 46 5.00 -12.98 11.63
N ARG A 47 3.78 -12.68 12.05
CA ARG A 47 2.57 -13.13 11.36
C ARG A 47 2.31 -12.17 10.20
N VAL A 48 2.47 -12.65 9.00
CA VAL A 48 2.35 -11.88 7.76
C VAL A 48 1.00 -12.14 7.11
N VAL A 49 0.20 -11.11 6.96
CA VAL A 49 -1.06 -11.16 6.23
C VAL A 49 -0.94 -10.28 4.98
N THR A 50 -1.10 -10.88 3.81
CA THR A 50 -1.26 -10.15 2.55
C THR A 50 -2.71 -10.26 2.08
N VAL A 51 -3.27 -9.18 1.57
CA VAL A 51 -4.65 -9.17 1.07
C VAL A 51 -4.70 -8.71 -0.37
N ASP A 52 -5.60 -9.29 -1.14
CA ASP A 52 -6.06 -8.69 -2.37
C ASP A 52 -7.26 -7.78 -1.98
N TRP A 53 -7.13 -6.44 -2.06
CA TRP A 53 -8.25 -5.58 -1.70
C TRP A 53 -9.35 -5.64 -2.76
N ARG A 54 -10.57 -5.17 -2.41
CA ARG A 54 -11.76 -5.24 -3.27
C ARG A 54 -11.47 -4.81 -4.71
N GLY A 55 -11.94 -5.58 -5.68
CA GLY A 55 -11.72 -5.33 -7.10
C GLY A 55 -10.42 -5.91 -7.68
N CYS A 56 -9.49 -6.38 -6.86
CA CYS A 56 -8.17 -6.83 -7.28
C CYS A 56 -7.94 -8.33 -7.04
N GLY A 57 -7.00 -8.89 -7.79
CA GLY A 57 -6.52 -10.25 -7.61
C GLY A 57 -7.65 -11.29 -7.57
N ARG A 58 -7.68 -12.06 -6.49
CA ARG A 58 -8.66 -13.13 -6.23
C ARG A 58 -9.86 -12.68 -5.39
N SER A 59 -9.87 -11.42 -4.93
CA SER A 59 -11.00 -10.85 -4.21
C SER A 59 -12.18 -10.56 -5.13
N ALA A 60 -13.38 -10.43 -4.54
CA ALA A 60 -14.58 -10.05 -5.26
C ALA A 60 -14.42 -8.66 -5.91
N ARG A 61 -15.13 -8.43 -7.01
CA ARG A 61 -15.05 -7.21 -7.83
C ARG A 61 -16.34 -6.41 -7.75
N PRO A 62 -16.65 -5.78 -6.59
CA PRO A 62 -17.88 -5.03 -6.43
C PRO A 62 -17.86 -3.78 -7.30
N VAL A 63 -19.03 -3.42 -7.82
CA VAL A 63 -19.23 -2.24 -8.66
C VAL A 63 -19.15 -0.94 -7.84
N ARG A 64 -19.41 -1.02 -6.52
CA ARG A 64 -19.48 0.14 -5.62
C ARG A 64 -18.58 -0.06 -4.40
N GLY A 65 -18.31 1.04 -3.68
CA GLY A 65 -17.52 1.01 -2.46
C GLY A 65 -16.00 0.96 -2.70
N ASN A 66 -15.56 1.14 -3.94
CA ASN A 66 -14.14 1.24 -4.28
C ASN A 66 -13.64 2.66 -3.96
N THR A 67 -13.63 2.99 -2.67
CA THR A 67 -13.19 4.28 -2.12
C THR A 67 -12.19 4.04 -1.01
N THR A 68 -11.34 5.04 -0.72
CA THR A 68 -10.37 4.98 0.39
C THR A 68 -11.07 4.68 1.71
N ALA A 69 -12.19 5.35 1.97
CA ALA A 69 -13.01 5.12 3.15
C ALA A 69 -13.65 3.71 3.18
N GLY A 70 -14.09 3.21 2.02
CA GLY A 70 -14.66 1.87 1.88
C GLY A 70 -13.65 0.78 2.19
N VAL A 71 -12.45 0.86 1.58
CA VAL A 71 -11.36 -0.08 1.86
C VAL A 71 -10.91 0.01 3.32
N ALA A 72 -10.78 1.22 3.89
CA ALA A 72 -10.43 1.36 5.31
C ALA A 72 -11.47 0.70 6.23
N SER A 73 -12.77 0.80 5.90
CA SER A 73 -13.84 0.09 6.64
C SER A 73 -13.71 -1.43 6.53
N ASP A 74 -13.37 -1.94 5.35
CA ASP A 74 -13.14 -3.39 5.16
C ASP A 74 -11.94 -3.86 5.96
N LEU A 75 -10.86 -3.08 5.99
CA LEU A 75 -9.66 -3.41 6.79
C LEU A 75 -9.97 -3.48 8.28
N VAL A 76 -10.86 -2.62 8.80
CA VAL A 76 -11.34 -2.72 10.19
C VAL A 76 -12.01 -4.07 10.45
N ALA A 77 -12.92 -4.48 9.56
CA ALA A 77 -13.61 -5.75 9.69
C ALA A 77 -12.65 -6.94 9.54
N LEU A 78 -11.70 -6.87 8.60
CA LEU A 78 -10.69 -7.88 8.36
C LEU A 78 -9.76 -8.06 9.57
N ILE A 79 -9.24 -6.97 10.14
CA ILE A 79 -8.40 -7.00 11.36
C ILE A 79 -9.13 -7.69 12.49
N GLY A 80 -10.43 -7.37 12.70
CA GLY A 80 -11.25 -8.01 13.73
C GLY A 80 -11.49 -9.50 13.48
N ALA A 81 -11.86 -9.87 12.24
CA ALA A 81 -12.16 -11.26 11.88
C ALA A 81 -10.92 -12.17 11.95
N LEU A 82 -9.76 -11.67 11.52
CA LEU A 82 -8.48 -12.38 11.61
C LEU A 82 -7.84 -12.29 13.01
N ARG A 83 -8.42 -11.51 13.92
CA ARG A 83 -7.90 -11.27 15.28
C ARG A 83 -6.44 -10.81 15.25
N LEU A 84 -6.15 -9.84 14.39
CA LEU A 84 -4.82 -9.23 14.34
C LEU A 84 -4.69 -8.26 15.52
N ASP A 85 -3.71 -8.52 16.37
CA ASP A 85 -3.43 -7.63 17.50
C ASP A 85 -2.55 -6.48 17.06
N ARG A 86 -3.15 -5.31 16.86
CA ARG A 86 -2.50 -4.06 16.47
C ARG A 86 -1.43 -4.23 15.38
N PRO A 87 -1.80 -4.77 14.19
CA PRO A 87 -0.82 -4.99 13.13
C PRO A 87 -0.16 -3.67 12.71
N VAL A 88 1.11 -3.72 12.32
CA VAL A 88 1.68 -2.65 11.48
C VAL A 88 1.16 -2.85 10.06
N VAL A 89 0.57 -1.79 9.50
CA VAL A 89 -0.01 -1.82 8.15
C VAL A 89 0.98 -1.24 7.17
N VAL A 90 1.42 -2.07 6.23
CA VAL A 90 2.39 -1.71 5.19
C VAL A 90 1.63 -1.55 3.87
N GLY A 91 1.53 -0.34 3.36
CA GLY A 91 0.77 -0.07 2.14
C GLY A 91 1.63 0.55 1.04
N SER A 92 1.47 0.08 -0.20
CA SER A 92 2.16 0.61 -1.38
C SER A 92 1.22 1.50 -2.19
N SER A 93 1.69 2.70 -2.58
CA SER A 93 0.95 3.63 -3.44
C SER A 93 -0.43 3.97 -2.85
N ILE A 94 -1.53 3.63 -3.54
CA ILE A 94 -2.89 3.77 -3.01
C ILE A 94 -3.12 2.92 -1.75
N GLY A 95 -2.45 1.78 -1.62
CA GLY A 95 -2.47 0.99 -0.38
C GLY A 95 -1.93 1.77 0.83
N ALA A 96 -0.99 2.69 0.61
CA ALA A 96 -0.50 3.59 1.64
C ALA A 96 -1.57 4.63 2.04
N SER A 97 -2.40 5.07 1.09
CA SER A 97 -3.56 5.93 1.40
C SER A 97 -4.57 5.20 2.28
N PHE A 98 -4.86 3.93 1.98
CA PHE A 98 -5.75 3.09 2.80
C PHE A 98 -5.20 2.88 4.22
N ALA A 99 -3.90 2.59 4.34
CA ALA A 99 -3.23 2.43 5.63
C ALA A 99 -3.25 3.73 6.44
N THR A 100 -2.99 4.88 5.80
CA THR A 100 -3.03 6.21 6.44
C THR A 100 -4.44 6.54 6.90
N GLU A 101 -5.46 6.33 6.06
CA GLU A 101 -6.86 6.55 6.40
C GLU A 101 -7.30 5.67 7.57
N LEU A 102 -6.89 4.41 7.59
CA LEU A 102 -7.14 3.51 8.73
C LEU A 102 -6.49 4.06 10.02
N GLY A 103 -5.23 4.51 9.94
CA GLY A 103 -4.52 5.11 11.08
C GLY A 103 -5.18 6.38 11.61
N VAL A 104 -5.77 7.18 10.73
CA VAL A 104 -6.53 8.38 11.11
C VAL A 104 -7.84 8.01 11.80
N ARG A 105 -8.61 7.09 11.22
CA ARG A 105 -9.96 6.73 11.71
C ARG A 105 -9.95 5.84 12.93
N ARG A 106 -9.04 4.87 12.98
CA ARG A 106 -9.04 3.80 13.98
C ARG A 106 -7.62 3.55 14.53
N PRO A 107 -6.97 4.57 15.09
CA PRO A 107 -5.59 4.47 15.58
C PRO A 107 -5.41 3.41 16.67
N GLU A 108 -6.48 3.05 17.39
CA GLU A 108 -6.44 2.02 18.42
C GLU A 108 -6.29 0.59 17.86
N LEU A 109 -6.65 0.38 16.59
CA LEU A 109 -6.64 -0.94 15.96
C LEU A 109 -5.28 -1.35 15.38
N ILE A 110 -4.39 -0.39 15.14
CA ILE A 110 -3.11 -0.67 14.47
C ILE A 110 -1.92 -0.21 15.30
N GLY A 111 -0.77 -0.85 15.07
CA GLY A 111 0.49 -0.53 15.73
C GLY A 111 1.27 0.61 15.07
N GLY A 112 1.04 0.82 13.79
CA GLY A 112 1.71 1.85 12.98
C GLY A 112 1.41 1.69 11.50
N VAL A 113 1.91 2.61 10.70
CA VAL A 113 1.79 2.64 9.24
C VAL A 113 3.18 2.70 8.60
N VAL A 114 3.44 1.85 7.61
CA VAL A 114 4.56 2.02 6.69
C VAL A 114 3.99 2.37 5.32
N SER A 115 4.24 3.60 4.89
CA SER A 115 3.81 4.13 3.60
C SER A 115 4.90 3.92 2.57
N VAL A 116 4.65 3.07 1.59
CA VAL A 116 5.60 2.71 0.53
C VAL A 116 5.18 3.41 -0.76
N ASP A 117 6.05 4.24 -1.31
CA ASP A 117 5.76 5.04 -2.52
C ASP A 117 4.36 5.68 -2.47
N GLY A 118 4.08 6.37 -1.38
CA GLY A 118 2.79 6.96 -1.06
C GLY A 118 2.89 8.03 0.02
N PRO A 119 1.75 8.53 0.51
CA PRO A 119 0.39 8.17 0.08
C PRO A 119 0.04 8.75 -1.30
N ALA A 120 -0.81 8.05 -2.05
CA ALA A 120 -1.30 8.55 -3.33
C ALA A 120 -2.35 9.66 -3.11
N TYR A 121 -1.94 10.91 -3.28
CA TYR A 121 -2.84 12.07 -3.32
C TYR A 121 -2.36 13.03 -4.42
N TRP A 122 -3.27 13.44 -5.28
CA TRP A 122 -2.89 14.04 -6.56
C TRP A 122 -2.85 15.55 -6.67
N PRO A 123 -3.35 16.38 -5.80
CA PRO A 123 -3.10 17.81 -5.92
C PRO A 123 -1.62 18.19 -5.92
N SER A 124 -0.74 17.28 -5.47
CA SER A 124 0.70 17.51 -5.37
C SER A 124 1.55 16.78 -6.40
N THR A 125 1.01 15.81 -7.15
CA THR A 125 1.79 15.02 -8.13
C THR A 125 1.76 15.61 -9.53
N GLY A 126 0.78 16.46 -9.85
CA GLY A 126 0.63 17.03 -11.20
C GLY A 126 0.21 16.02 -12.28
N MET A 127 -0.08 14.77 -11.90
CA MET A 127 -0.48 13.73 -12.84
C MET A 127 -1.81 14.10 -13.53
N PRO A 128 -1.94 13.95 -14.85
CA PRO A 128 -3.18 14.23 -15.59
C PRO A 128 -4.20 13.09 -15.41
N ILE A 129 -4.75 12.95 -14.20
CA ILE A 129 -5.65 11.84 -13.83
C ILE A 129 -6.89 11.76 -14.73
N ALA A 130 -7.47 12.89 -15.11
CA ALA A 130 -8.65 12.90 -15.98
C ALA A 130 -8.32 12.26 -17.35
N GLU A 131 -7.18 12.60 -17.92
CA GLU A 131 -6.69 12.03 -19.19
C GLU A 131 -6.41 10.53 -19.02
N LEU A 132 -5.73 10.13 -17.94
CA LEU A 132 -5.47 8.73 -17.62
C LEU A 132 -6.77 7.93 -17.50
N MET A 133 -7.79 8.46 -16.82
CA MET A 133 -9.09 7.79 -16.69
C MET A 133 -9.79 7.62 -18.04
N ASP A 134 -9.68 8.62 -18.93
CA ASP A 134 -10.28 8.55 -20.27
C ASP A 134 -9.50 7.56 -21.16
N ASP A 135 -8.19 7.49 -21.05
CA ASP A 135 -7.36 6.50 -21.74
C ASP A 135 -7.67 5.07 -21.28
N LEU A 136 -7.77 4.85 -19.96
CA LEU A 136 -8.16 3.54 -19.39
C LEU A 136 -9.55 3.09 -19.87
N ARG A 137 -10.49 4.03 -20.05
CA ARG A 137 -11.84 3.70 -20.58
C ARG A 137 -11.80 3.37 -22.08
N ARG A 138 -10.95 4.06 -22.83
CA ARG A 138 -10.84 3.92 -24.30
C ARG A 138 -10.07 2.68 -24.69
N ASP A 139 -8.90 2.46 -24.09
CA ASP A 139 -8.01 1.33 -24.34
C ASP A 139 -7.22 0.98 -23.08
N ARG A 140 -7.83 0.20 -22.18
CA ARG A 140 -7.20 -0.22 -20.93
C ARG A 140 -5.90 -0.99 -21.18
N ALA A 141 -5.89 -1.88 -22.19
CA ALA A 141 -4.74 -2.73 -22.43
C ALA A 141 -3.54 -1.91 -22.94
N GLY A 142 -3.76 -1.03 -23.92
CA GLY A 142 -2.72 -0.14 -24.43
C GLY A 142 -2.24 0.87 -23.39
N THR A 143 -3.15 1.43 -22.59
CA THR A 143 -2.81 2.37 -21.51
C THR A 143 -1.94 1.69 -20.45
N VAL A 144 -2.33 0.51 -19.96
CA VAL A 144 -1.55 -0.25 -18.98
C VAL A 144 -0.18 -0.64 -19.54
N ALA A 145 -0.12 -1.10 -20.80
CA ALA A 145 1.13 -1.49 -21.45
C ALA A 145 2.11 -0.31 -21.63
N SER A 146 1.61 0.90 -21.84
CA SER A 146 2.44 2.10 -21.98
C SER A 146 2.83 2.74 -20.64
N TRP A 147 1.99 2.64 -19.62
CA TRP A 147 2.16 3.31 -18.34
C TRP A 147 2.99 2.50 -17.33
N VAL A 148 2.70 1.21 -17.16
CA VAL A 148 3.35 0.36 -16.14
C VAL A 148 4.89 0.30 -16.26
N PRO A 149 5.49 0.31 -17.46
CA PRO A 149 6.95 0.38 -17.56
C PRO A 149 7.58 1.60 -16.87
N GLY A 150 6.88 2.75 -16.84
CA GLY A 150 7.31 3.95 -16.13
C GLY A 150 7.36 3.83 -14.61
N TRP A 151 6.69 2.84 -14.03
CA TRP A 151 6.73 2.59 -12.58
C TRP A 151 8.07 2.05 -12.10
N TYR A 152 8.88 1.51 -13.00
CA TYR A 152 10.10 0.80 -12.68
C TYR A 152 11.35 1.59 -13.05
N ALA A 153 12.40 1.42 -12.28
CA ALA A 153 13.69 1.98 -12.60
C ALA A 153 14.26 1.39 -13.92
N PRO A 154 15.04 2.17 -14.68
CA PRO A 154 15.72 1.67 -15.87
C PRO A 154 16.51 0.40 -15.58
N GLY A 155 16.37 -0.61 -16.44
CA GLY A 155 17.06 -1.91 -16.29
C GLY A 155 16.32 -2.94 -15.45
N THR A 156 15.14 -2.62 -14.92
CA THR A 156 14.28 -3.62 -14.30
C THR A 156 13.86 -4.67 -15.31
N SER A 157 13.78 -5.94 -14.88
CA SER A 157 13.43 -7.07 -15.75
C SER A 157 12.10 -6.85 -16.46
N PRO A 158 12.05 -6.92 -17.80
CA PRO A 158 10.78 -6.83 -18.53
C PRO A 158 9.73 -7.86 -18.09
N ALA A 159 10.16 -9.03 -17.65
CA ALA A 159 9.26 -10.07 -17.16
C ALA A 159 8.53 -9.64 -15.87
N LEU A 160 9.18 -8.86 -15.01
CA LEU A 160 8.56 -8.30 -13.80
C LEU A 160 7.53 -7.22 -14.18
N VAL A 161 7.89 -6.34 -15.10
CA VAL A 161 7.00 -5.29 -15.62
C VAL A 161 5.76 -5.89 -16.25
N ASP A 162 5.94 -6.88 -17.13
CA ASP A 162 4.84 -7.60 -17.78
C ASP A 162 3.96 -8.34 -16.78
N TRP A 163 4.56 -8.92 -15.73
CA TRP A 163 3.81 -9.61 -14.68
C TRP A 163 2.91 -8.65 -13.92
N THR A 164 3.38 -7.44 -13.63
CA THR A 164 2.57 -6.39 -12.98
C THR A 164 1.46 -5.89 -13.89
N ALA A 165 1.76 -5.60 -15.16
CA ALA A 165 0.76 -5.19 -16.14
C ALA A 165 -0.39 -6.23 -16.26
N ARG A 166 -0.05 -7.53 -16.28
CA ARG A 166 -1.05 -8.60 -16.31
C ARG A 166 -1.95 -8.62 -15.07
N GLN A 167 -1.40 -8.40 -13.87
CA GLN A 167 -2.23 -8.32 -12.66
C GLN A 167 -3.26 -7.18 -12.75
N ILE A 168 -2.82 -6.01 -13.26
CA ILE A 168 -3.70 -4.86 -13.45
C ILE A 168 -4.81 -5.15 -14.46
N LEU A 169 -4.47 -5.82 -15.56
CA LEU A 169 -5.47 -6.21 -16.58
C LEU A 169 -6.46 -7.25 -16.05
N ASP A 170 -6.03 -8.10 -15.11
CA ASP A 170 -6.90 -9.07 -14.44
C ASP A 170 -7.78 -8.43 -13.35
N SER A 171 -7.54 -7.18 -12.97
CA SER A 171 -8.35 -6.50 -11.95
C SER A 171 -9.69 -6.00 -12.51
N GLY A 172 -10.66 -5.72 -11.62
CA GLY A 172 -11.95 -5.16 -12.02
C GLY A 172 -11.84 -3.69 -12.40
N VAL A 173 -12.50 -3.27 -13.49
CA VAL A 173 -12.44 -1.89 -13.99
C VAL A 173 -13.01 -0.85 -13.00
N HIS A 174 -13.84 -1.27 -12.05
CA HIS A 174 -14.43 -0.38 -11.05
C HIS A 174 -13.43 0.16 -10.02
N ILE A 175 -12.22 -0.41 -9.95
CA ILE A 175 -11.14 0.13 -9.11
C ILE A 175 -10.69 1.52 -9.58
N ASP A 176 -10.97 1.89 -10.83
CA ASP A 176 -10.62 3.21 -11.36
C ASP A 176 -11.36 4.35 -10.65
N GLN A 177 -12.43 4.04 -9.88
CA GLN A 177 -13.09 4.97 -8.98
C GLN A 177 -12.12 5.62 -7.97
N HIS A 178 -11.06 4.91 -7.59
CA HIS A 178 -10.03 5.43 -6.70
C HIS A 178 -9.27 6.62 -7.30
N PHE A 179 -9.11 6.69 -8.62
CA PHE A 179 -8.50 7.87 -9.25
C PHE A 179 -9.37 9.10 -9.15
N ALA A 180 -10.69 8.95 -9.33
CA ALA A 180 -11.62 10.05 -9.16
C ALA A 180 -11.62 10.59 -7.72
N GLU A 181 -11.52 9.69 -6.74
CA GLU A 181 -11.42 10.06 -5.33
C GLU A 181 -10.05 10.68 -4.99
N ALA A 182 -8.97 10.17 -5.56
CA ALA A 182 -7.62 10.67 -5.32
C ALA A 182 -7.46 12.15 -5.68
N LEU A 183 -8.24 12.67 -6.62
CA LEU A 183 -8.28 14.10 -6.95
C LEU A 183 -8.70 14.98 -5.76
N SER A 184 -9.45 14.45 -4.81
CA SER A 184 -9.94 15.14 -3.61
C SER A 184 -9.31 14.65 -2.31
N TYR A 185 -8.60 13.55 -2.33
CA TYR A 185 -7.94 13.00 -1.15
C TYR A 185 -6.68 13.79 -0.81
N ASP A 186 -6.61 14.32 0.39
CA ASP A 186 -5.43 15.03 0.92
C ASP A 186 -5.26 14.67 2.40
N PRO A 187 -4.26 13.84 2.76
CA PRO A 187 -4.02 13.47 4.14
C PRO A 187 -3.32 14.57 4.96
N ARG A 188 -2.71 15.58 4.33
CA ARG A 188 -1.85 16.57 4.98
C ARG A 188 -2.51 17.34 6.15
N PRO A 189 -3.81 17.70 6.09
CA PRO A 189 -4.47 18.39 7.18
C PRO A 189 -4.58 17.56 8.47
N VAL A 190 -4.63 16.23 8.37
CA VAL A 190 -4.85 15.33 9.50
C VAL A 190 -3.56 14.73 10.06
N LEU A 191 -2.46 14.72 9.30
CA LEU A 191 -1.18 14.14 9.70
C LEU A 191 -0.61 14.74 11.00
N PRO A 192 -0.72 16.04 11.32
CA PRO A 192 -0.23 16.58 12.58
C PRO A 192 -0.88 15.98 13.83
N GLY A 193 -2.10 15.46 13.69
CA GLY A 193 -2.88 14.82 14.75
C GLY A 193 -2.86 13.30 14.71
N LEU A 194 -2.08 12.68 13.83
CA LEU A 194 -2.00 11.22 13.72
C LEU A 194 -1.49 10.61 15.03
N ARG A 195 -2.23 9.65 15.58
CA ARG A 195 -1.96 9.04 16.90
C ARG A 195 -1.23 7.69 16.81
N VAL A 196 -0.85 7.27 15.62
CA VAL A 196 -0.02 6.09 15.39
C VAL A 196 1.28 6.49 14.71
N PRO A 197 2.40 5.82 14.96
CA PRO A 197 3.63 6.08 14.23
C PRO A 197 3.44 5.81 12.74
N ILE A 198 4.04 6.64 11.90
CA ILE A 198 4.13 6.43 10.47
C ILE A 198 5.57 6.56 10.01
N HIS A 199 5.98 5.68 9.10
CA HIS A 199 7.28 5.69 8.45
C HIS A 199 7.09 5.61 6.93
N TYR A 200 7.90 6.34 6.18
CA TYR A 200 7.86 6.34 4.72
C TYR A 200 9.07 5.61 4.16
N ILE A 201 8.84 4.71 3.19
CA ILE A 201 9.89 4.07 2.40
C ILE A 201 9.60 4.39 0.93
N HIS A 202 10.58 4.95 0.21
CA HIS A 202 10.31 5.51 -1.11
C HIS A 202 11.43 5.22 -2.10
N GLY A 203 11.07 4.90 -3.34
CA GLY A 203 12.02 4.72 -4.42
C GLY A 203 12.63 6.07 -4.86
N GLU A 204 13.95 6.11 -5.02
CA GLU A 204 14.69 7.30 -5.43
C GLU A 204 14.22 7.84 -6.78
N LEU A 205 13.85 6.94 -7.69
CA LEU A 205 13.51 7.22 -9.09
C LEU A 205 12.01 7.13 -9.35
N ASP A 206 11.18 7.18 -8.30
CA ASP A 206 9.73 7.15 -8.45
C ASP A 206 9.23 8.39 -9.21
N THR A 207 8.63 8.16 -10.39
CA THR A 207 8.04 9.20 -11.24
C THR A 207 6.52 9.30 -11.08
N GLU A 208 5.88 8.30 -10.45
CA GLU A 208 4.44 8.28 -10.22
C GLU A 208 4.06 9.15 -9.01
N ILE A 209 4.80 8.99 -7.92
CA ILE A 209 4.67 9.78 -6.70
C ILE A 209 6.05 10.39 -6.39
N PRO A 210 6.26 11.67 -6.70
CA PRO A 210 7.55 12.30 -6.47
C PRO A 210 7.97 12.24 -5.00
N LEU A 211 9.27 12.06 -4.74
CA LEU A 211 9.86 11.95 -3.40
C LEU A 211 9.50 13.13 -2.48
N GLU A 212 9.13 14.28 -3.04
CA GLU A 212 8.65 15.43 -2.28
C GLU A 212 7.32 15.15 -1.54
N VAL A 213 6.51 14.22 -2.05
CA VAL A 213 5.23 13.84 -1.44
C VAL A 213 5.45 13.23 -0.04
N PRO A 214 6.20 12.12 0.13
CA PRO A 214 6.45 11.56 1.46
C PRO A 214 7.26 12.51 2.35
N ARG A 215 8.19 13.31 1.80
CA ARG A 215 8.91 14.33 2.57
C ARG A 215 7.98 15.39 3.16
N THR A 216 7.05 15.89 2.36
CA THR A 216 6.03 16.85 2.80
C THR A 216 5.12 16.24 3.87
N CYS A 217 4.73 14.98 3.72
CA CYS A 217 3.92 14.27 4.70
C CYS A 217 4.70 14.05 6.00
N ALA A 218 5.95 13.59 5.91
CA ALA A 218 6.80 13.35 7.07
C ALA A 218 7.06 14.64 7.86
N ALA A 219 7.34 15.75 7.18
CA ALA A 219 7.54 17.07 7.82
C ALA A 219 6.31 17.56 8.61
N ARG A 220 5.12 17.02 8.32
CA ARG A 220 3.86 17.35 9.00
C ARG A 220 3.48 16.35 10.09
N THR A 221 4.17 15.22 10.18
CA THR A 221 3.83 14.13 11.09
C THR A 221 4.90 13.99 12.18
N PRO A 222 4.57 14.22 13.44
CA PRO A 222 5.54 14.12 14.53
C PRO A 222 6.23 12.76 14.56
N GLY A 223 7.57 12.75 14.53
CA GLY A 223 8.39 11.53 14.60
C GLY A 223 8.44 10.70 13.33
N ALA A 224 7.83 11.13 12.23
CA ALA A 224 7.91 10.43 10.96
C ALA A 224 9.26 10.66 10.28
N GLU A 225 9.75 9.59 9.61
CA GLU A 225 10.98 9.61 8.84
C GLU A 225 10.74 9.06 7.43
N VAL A 226 11.68 9.32 6.53
CA VAL A 226 11.64 8.85 5.14
C VAL A 226 12.95 8.11 4.83
N ASP A 227 12.86 6.82 4.53
CA ASP A 227 13.95 6.04 3.96
C ASP A 227 13.83 6.04 2.43
N VAL A 228 14.92 6.33 1.74
CA VAL A 228 14.98 6.34 0.27
C VAL A 228 15.72 5.12 -0.22
N ILE A 229 15.08 4.33 -1.09
CA ILE A 229 15.69 3.13 -1.69
C ILE A 229 16.37 3.55 -3.00
N ALA A 230 17.69 3.56 -2.97
CA ALA A 230 18.50 3.99 -4.10
C ALA A 230 18.29 3.09 -5.34
N GLY A 231 18.18 3.70 -6.50
CA GLY A 231 18.06 3.05 -7.80
C GLY A 231 16.80 2.21 -7.98
N SER A 232 15.71 2.52 -7.25
CA SER A 232 14.38 1.93 -7.50
C SER A 232 13.36 2.99 -7.88
N GLY A 233 12.38 2.58 -8.67
CA GLY A 233 11.20 3.35 -9.04
C GLY A 233 10.08 3.19 -8.03
N HIS A 234 8.84 3.13 -8.53
CA HIS A 234 7.59 3.05 -7.77
C HIS A 234 7.33 1.70 -7.09
N MET A 235 8.20 0.70 -7.32
CA MET A 235 8.01 -0.65 -6.78
C MET A 235 9.26 -1.15 -6.02
N PRO A 236 9.80 -0.39 -5.03
CA PRO A 236 11.07 -0.70 -4.36
C PRO A 236 11.06 -2.07 -3.68
N HIS A 237 9.93 -2.52 -3.17
CA HIS A 237 9.75 -3.84 -2.56
C HIS A 237 9.92 -5.01 -3.54
N GLN A 238 9.80 -4.75 -4.86
CA GLN A 238 10.05 -5.71 -5.93
C GLN A 238 11.41 -5.51 -6.58
N GLU A 239 11.83 -4.26 -6.78
CA GLU A 239 13.04 -3.92 -7.51
C GLU A 239 14.31 -4.10 -6.69
N ARG A 240 14.24 -3.84 -5.39
CA ARG A 240 15.35 -3.88 -4.43
C ARG A 240 14.92 -4.53 -3.12
N PRO A 241 14.46 -5.81 -3.16
CA PRO A 241 13.80 -6.44 -2.01
C PRO A 241 14.67 -6.49 -0.77
N GLU A 242 16.00 -6.70 -0.89
CA GLU A 242 16.90 -6.75 0.27
C GLU A 242 17.02 -5.38 0.93
N ALA A 243 17.21 -4.31 0.16
CA ALA A 243 17.30 -2.95 0.68
C ALA A 243 15.98 -2.51 1.31
N PHE A 244 14.86 -2.83 0.64
CA PHE A 244 13.52 -2.57 1.15
C PHE A 244 13.26 -3.32 2.48
N ASN A 245 13.59 -4.60 2.55
CA ASN A 245 13.40 -5.40 3.76
C ASN A 245 14.24 -4.86 4.94
N ALA A 246 15.46 -4.40 4.69
CA ALA A 246 16.29 -3.76 5.71
C ALA A 246 15.67 -2.45 6.23
N ALA A 247 15.15 -1.60 5.33
CA ALA A 247 14.44 -0.37 5.70
C ALA A 247 13.15 -0.68 6.48
N LEU A 248 12.37 -1.67 6.03
CA LEU A 248 11.16 -2.10 6.73
C LEU A 248 11.48 -2.62 8.15
N ARG A 249 12.53 -3.44 8.32
CA ARG A 249 12.94 -3.87 9.67
C ARG A 249 13.33 -2.70 10.56
N THR A 250 14.01 -1.69 10.03
CA THR A 250 14.34 -0.46 10.76
C THR A 250 13.10 0.29 11.19
N ALA A 251 12.13 0.46 10.29
CA ALA A 251 10.85 1.10 10.59
C ALA A 251 10.08 0.35 11.68
N LEU A 252 9.99 -0.98 11.58
CA LEU A 252 9.31 -1.83 12.57
C LEU A 252 9.96 -1.74 13.96
N ALA A 253 11.29 -1.72 14.03
CA ALA A 253 12.01 -1.60 15.29
C ALA A 253 11.72 -0.26 16.01
N ARG A 254 11.53 0.84 15.25
CA ARG A 254 11.14 2.15 15.79
C ARG A 254 9.69 2.22 16.27
N MET A 255 8.81 1.41 15.66
CA MET A 255 7.39 1.33 16.02
C MET A 255 7.13 0.37 17.18
N ALA A 256 8.09 -0.50 17.48
CA ALA A 256 7.96 -1.42 18.60
C ALA A 256 7.78 -0.63 19.91
N PRO A 257 6.80 -0.98 20.77
CA PRO A 257 6.69 -0.35 22.08
C PRO A 257 8.04 -0.51 22.81
N ALA A 258 8.56 0.58 23.35
CA ALA A 258 9.73 0.49 24.21
C ALA A 258 9.51 -0.62 25.24
N ALA A 259 10.39 -1.61 25.29
CA ALA A 259 10.29 -2.72 26.23
C ALA A 259 10.01 -2.12 27.60
N ARG A 260 8.84 -2.44 28.19
CA ARG A 260 8.56 -2.01 29.57
C ARG A 260 9.69 -2.57 30.42
N ALA A 261 10.54 -1.68 30.92
CA ALA A 261 11.51 -2.08 31.92
C ALA A 261 10.72 -2.76 33.05
N THR A 262 10.88 -4.08 33.15
CA THR A 262 10.35 -4.84 34.27
C THR A 262 11.04 -4.33 35.52
N ALA A 263 10.33 -3.55 36.32
CA ALA A 263 10.76 -3.11 37.64
C ALA A 263 10.70 -4.29 38.63
#